data_2ad44fd451e5a0679e5c3900a5f52418
#
_entry.id   2ad44fd451e5a0679e5c3900a5f52418
#
_cell.length_a   1.000
_cell.length_b   1.000
_cell.length_c   1.000
_cell.angle_alpha   90.00
_cell.angle_beta   90.00
_cell.angle_gamma   90.00
#
_symmetry.space_group_name_H-M   'P 1'
#
loop_
_entity.id
_entity.type
_entity.pdbx_description
1 polymer ?
#
loop_
_entity_poly.entity_id
_entity_poly.type
_entity_poly.pdbx_seq_one_letter_code
_entity_poly.pdbx_strand_id
1 'polypeptide(L)'
;MRRMILDLWPIILLLLLWQAWVSSAAYNSIVLVPPGAVFKDLLHFPAAYLMPLVHTLAFAAGGLALGMLVGVLLALGAWLSKLLAGMTTPVALLLSSTPVVCLIPLIARMLGYESRTELAAIAVMTFFPSYVYCTTGLRQLPAMSRCITAGGNLAARRLR
;
A
#
# COMPACT_ATOMS: atom_id res chain seq x y z
N MET A 1 12.06 -25.82 -10.38
CA MET A 1 13.41 -25.25 -10.23
C MET A 1 13.97 -24.66 -11.53
N ARG A 2 14.00 -25.39 -12.66
CA ARG A 2 14.58 -24.88 -13.93
C ARG A 2 13.89 -23.61 -14.50
N ARG A 3 12.56 -23.47 -14.36
CA ARG A 3 11.83 -22.25 -14.78
C ARG A 3 12.13 -21.04 -13.89
N MET A 4 12.26 -21.21 -12.57
CA MET A 4 12.63 -20.12 -11.66
C MET A 4 14.02 -19.54 -11.95
N ILE A 5 14.98 -20.38 -12.37
CA ILE A 5 16.33 -19.91 -12.75
C ILE A 5 16.25 -19.14 -14.07
N LEU A 6 15.40 -19.58 -15.00
CA LEU A 6 15.18 -18.89 -16.27
C LEU A 6 14.45 -17.54 -16.11
N ASP A 7 13.66 -17.37 -15.05
CA ASP A 7 12.94 -16.12 -14.77
C ASP A 7 13.80 -15.11 -13.97
N LEU A 8 14.84 -15.59 -13.27
CA LEU A 8 15.72 -14.76 -12.44
C LEU A 8 16.97 -14.24 -13.15
N TRP A 9 17.30 -14.79 -14.34
CA TRP A 9 18.51 -14.38 -15.07
C TRP A 9 18.62 -12.88 -15.37
N PRO A 10 17.53 -12.13 -15.67
CA PRO A 10 17.65 -10.71 -15.92
C PRO A 10 18.10 -9.93 -14.69
N ILE A 11 17.60 -10.34 -13.51
CA ILE A 11 17.96 -9.74 -12.21
C ILE A 11 19.42 -10.02 -11.89
N ILE A 12 19.88 -11.26 -12.10
CA ILE A 12 21.27 -11.65 -11.89
C ILE A 12 22.18 -10.87 -12.85
N LEU A 13 21.81 -10.77 -14.11
CA LEU A 13 22.55 -10.00 -15.11
C LEU A 13 22.66 -8.52 -14.72
N LEU A 14 21.56 -7.92 -14.28
CA LEU A 14 21.53 -6.52 -13.84
C LEU A 14 22.46 -6.29 -12.63
N LEU A 15 22.44 -7.19 -11.66
CA LEU A 15 23.30 -7.11 -10.47
C LEU A 15 24.79 -7.28 -10.86
N LEU A 16 25.09 -8.18 -11.79
CA LEU A 16 26.47 -8.38 -12.28
C LEU A 16 26.96 -7.17 -13.07
N LEU A 17 26.12 -6.57 -13.94
CA LEU A 17 26.45 -5.36 -14.66
C LEU A 17 26.67 -4.18 -13.69
N TRP A 18 25.82 -4.02 -12.69
CA TRP A 18 26.01 -3.01 -11.65
C TRP A 18 27.32 -3.23 -10.88
N GLN A 19 27.57 -4.46 -10.43
CA GLN A 19 28.83 -4.82 -9.75
C GLN A 19 30.06 -4.50 -10.62
N ALA A 20 30.05 -4.90 -11.89
CA ALA A 20 31.14 -4.65 -12.82
C ALA A 20 31.35 -3.15 -13.07
N TRP A 21 30.27 -2.40 -13.27
CA TRP A 21 30.34 -0.97 -13.47
C TRP A 21 30.97 -0.24 -12.27
N VAL A 22 30.44 -0.49 -11.07
CA VAL A 22 30.95 0.17 -9.86
C VAL A 22 32.41 -0.18 -9.59
N SER A 23 32.80 -1.42 -9.84
CA SER A 23 34.20 -1.87 -9.64
C SER A 23 35.16 -1.30 -10.70
N SER A 24 34.69 -1.09 -11.95
CA SER A 24 35.53 -0.56 -13.03
C SER A 24 35.69 0.98 -12.96
N ALA A 25 34.67 1.68 -12.48
CA ALA A 25 34.66 3.14 -12.43
C ALA A 25 35.36 3.72 -11.19
N ALA A 26 35.89 2.87 -10.28
CA ALA A 26 36.58 3.26 -9.05
C ALA A 26 35.83 4.35 -8.22
N TYR A 27 34.49 4.31 -8.23
CA TYR A 27 33.69 5.23 -7.46
C TYR A 27 33.96 5.09 -5.96
N ASN A 28 33.99 6.23 -5.27
CA ASN A 28 34.05 6.20 -3.82
C ASN A 28 32.78 5.53 -3.26
N SER A 29 32.94 4.66 -2.28
CA SER A 29 31.83 3.92 -1.62
C SER A 29 30.76 4.83 -0.99
N ILE A 30 31.06 6.14 -0.82
CA ILE A 30 30.07 7.14 -0.38
C ILE A 30 29.08 7.50 -1.50
N VAL A 31 29.53 7.43 -2.77
CA VAL A 31 28.71 7.82 -3.92
C VAL A 31 27.88 6.63 -4.44
N LEU A 32 28.51 5.48 -4.54
CA LEU A 32 27.85 4.29 -5.08
C LEU A 32 28.42 3.01 -4.47
N VAL A 33 27.58 2.24 -3.78
CA VAL A 33 27.95 1.01 -3.12
C VAL A 33 27.72 -0.17 -4.07
N PRO A 34 28.72 -1.06 -4.26
CA PRO A 34 28.52 -2.26 -5.07
C PRO A 34 27.62 -3.28 -4.36
N PRO A 35 26.78 -4.03 -5.11
CA PRO A 35 25.88 -5.03 -4.52
C PRO A 35 26.59 -6.04 -3.60
N GLY A 36 27.80 -6.46 -3.96
CA GLY A 36 28.57 -7.38 -3.14
C GLY A 36 28.95 -6.84 -1.75
N ALA A 37 29.15 -5.51 -1.63
CA ALA A 37 29.41 -4.90 -0.32
C ALA A 37 28.13 -4.88 0.53
N VAL A 38 26.96 -4.59 -0.08
CA VAL A 38 25.66 -4.61 0.60
C VAL A 38 25.37 -6.00 1.15
N PHE A 39 25.58 -7.06 0.36
CA PHE A 39 25.40 -8.44 0.84
C PHE A 39 26.35 -8.81 1.97
N LYS A 40 27.60 -8.40 1.88
CA LYS A 40 28.57 -8.64 2.97
C LYS A 40 28.17 -7.94 4.25
N ASP A 41 27.76 -6.68 4.17
CA ASP A 41 27.35 -5.90 5.32
C ASP A 41 26.09 -6.49 6.00
N LEU A 42 25.10 -6.89 5.19
CA LEU A 42 23.88 -7.56 5.66
C LEU A 42 24.19 -8.87 6.42
N LEU A 43 25.18 -9.64 5.95
CA LEU A 43 25.58 -10.90 6.60
C LEU A 43 26.40 -10.68 7.86
N HIS A 44 27.21 -9.62 7.92
CA HIS A 44 28.06 -9.34 9.08
C HIS A 44 27.33 -8.63 10.21
N PHE A 45 26.34 -7.79 9.86
CA PHE A 45 25.60 -6.97 10.84
C PHE A 45 24.08 -7.14 10.73
N PRO A 46 23.54 -8.37 10.82
CA PRO A 46 22.11 -8.60 10.64
C PRO A 46 21.24 -7.86 11.65
N ALA A 47 21.73 -7.67 12.88
CA ALA A 47 21.01 -6.96 13.94
C ALA A 47 20.79 -5.48 13.61
N ALA A 48 21.73 -4.84 12.89
CA ALA A 48 21.60 -3.46 12.46
C ALA A 48 20.43 -3.22 11.48
N TYR A 49 20.04 -4.26 10.74
CA TYR A 49 18.94 -4.21 9.78
C TYR A 49 17.63 -4.76 10.35
N LEU A 50 17.69 -5.75 11.24
CA LEU A 50 16.50 -6.40 11.81
C LEU A 50 15.67 -5.45 12.67
N MET A 51 16.30 -4.64 13.52
CA MET A 51 15.58 -3.69 14.38
C MET A 51 14.83 -2.62 13.58
N PRO A 52 15.45 -1.90 12.63
CA PRO A 52 14.73 -0.97 11.76
C PRO A 52 13.65 -1.65 10.91
N LEU A 53 13.88 -2.89 10.45
CA LEU A 53 12.89 -3.65 9.70
C LEU A 53 11.64 -3.92 10.53
N VAL A 54 11.81 -4.44 11.77
CA VAL A 54 10.69 -4.70 12.68
C VAL A 54 9.94 -3.42 13.01
N HIS A 55 10.66 -2.32 13.26
CA HIS A 55 10.06 -1.02 13.48
C HIS A 55 9.22 -0.57 12.28
N THR A 56 9.78 -0.61 11.08
CA THR A 56 9.06 -0.23 9.84
C THR A 56 7.82 -1.10 9.62
N LEU A 57 7.93 -2.41 9.82
CA LEU A 57 6.79 -3.33 9.69
C LEU A 57 5.71 -3.07 10.74
N ALA A 58 6.08 -2.77 11.97
CA ALA A 58 5.13 -2.45 13.03
C ALA A 58 4.35 -1.16 12.72
N PHE A 59 5.04 -0.11 12.28
CA PHE A 59 4.41 1.15 11.87
C PHE A 59 3.57 0.99 10.60
N ALA A 60 4.05 0.22 9.63
CA ALA A 60 3.28 -0.10 8.43
C ALA A 60 1.98 -0.84 8.77
N ALA A 61 2.05 -1.87 9.62
CA ALA A 61 0.87 -2.63 10.07
C ALA A 61 -0.09 -1.77 10.89
N GLY A 62 0.43 -0.96 11.82
CA GLY A 62 -0.38 -0.04 12.63
C GLY A 62 -1.07 1.03 11.81
N GLY A 63 -0.35 1.70 10.92
CA GLY A 63 -0.91 2.71 10.01
C GLY A 63 -1.92 2.13 9.02
N LEU A 64 -1.63 0.93 8.47
CA LEU A 64 -2.55 0.19 7.63
C LEU A 64 -3.86 -0.13 8.37
N ALA A 65 -3.77 -0.69 9.57
CA ALA A 65 -4.93 -1.04 10.38
C ALA A 65 -5.78 0.20 10.71
N LEU A 66 -5.14 1.30 11.13
CA LEU A 66 -5.82 2.57 11.42
C LEU A 66 -6.49 3.16 10.18
N GLY A 67 -5.78 3.24 9.06
CA GLY A 67 -6.33 3.78 7.82
C GLY A 67 -7.47 2.94 7.27
N MET A 68 -7.35 1.60 7.32
CA MET A 68 -8.44 0.69 6.95
C MET A 68 -9.66 0.86 7.86
N LEU A 69 -9.46 0.89 9.17
CA LEU A 69 -10.55 1.04 10.14
C LEU A 69 -11.33 2.34 9.87
N VAL A 70 -10.64 3.46 9.78
CA VAL A 70 -11.25 4.78 9.50
C VAL A 70 -11.94 4.77 8.13
N GLY A 71 -11.29 4.23 7.10
CA GLY A 71 -11.85 4.15 5.75
C GLY A 71 -13.14 3.32 5.68
N VAL A 72 -13.16 2.15 6.33
CA VAL A 72 -14.33 1.28 6.39
C VAL A 72 -15.46 1.92 7.21
N LEU A 73 -15.16 2.50 8.37
CA LEU A 73 -16.17 3.16 9.22
C LEU A 73 -16.83 4.34 8.49
N LEU A 74 -16.04 5.17 7.81
CA LEU A 74 -16.58 6.28 7.01
C LEU A 74 -17.35 5.80 5.78
N ALA A 75 -16.94 4.70 5.15
CA ALA A 75 -17.66 4.09 4.04
C ALA A 75 -19.04 3.55 4.48
N LEU A 76 -19.10 2.89 5.64
CA LEU A 76 -20.35 2.42 6.25
C LEU A 76 -21.25 3.59 6.62
N GLY A 77 -20.70 4.64 7.23
CA GLY A 77 -21.43 5.86 7.54
C GLY A 77 -21.99 6.53 6.27
N ALA A 78 -21.20 6.62 5.21
CA ALA A 78 -21.61 7.16 3.91
C ALA A 78 -22.68 6.29 3.22
N TRP A 79 -22.67 4.99 3.46
CA TRP A 79 -23.73 4.10 2.97
C TRP A 79 -25.05 4.28 3.71
N LEU A 80 -25.00 4.53 5.02
CA LEU A 80 -26.18 4.73 5.87
C LEU A 80 -26.76 6.17 5.75
N SER A 81 -25.94 7.17 5.45
CA SER A 81 -26.34 8.58 5.45
C SER A 81 -25.91 9.31 4.18
N LYS A 82 -26.88 9.88 3.44
CA LYS A 82 -26.61 10.72 2.26
C LYS A 82 -25.81 11.98 2.62
N LEU A 83 -25.98 12.50 3.82
CA LEU A 83 -25.24 13.67 4.30
C LEU A 83 -23.75 13.33 4.45
N LEU A 84 -23.45 12.21 5.12
CA LEU A 84 -22.06 11.74 5.27
C LEU A 84 -21.45 11.41 3.92
N ALA A 85 -22.20 10.78 3.01
CA ALA A 85 -21.71 10.52 1.65
C ALA A 85 -21.35 11.82 0.90
N GLY A 86 -22.19 12.86 1.03
CA GLY A 86 -21.94 14.17 0.43
C GLY A 86 -20.70 14.87 0.99
N MET A 87 -20.38 14.67 2.25
CA MET A 87 -19.18 15.26 2.90
C MET A 87 -17.90 14.45 2.66
N THR A 88 -17.97 13.13 2.76
CA THR A 88 -16.78 12.28 2.70
C THR A 88 -16.28 12.04 1.27
N THR A 89 -17.18 11.97 0.28
CA THR A 89 -16.80 11.72 -1.12
C THR A 89 -15.88 12.80 -1.70
N PRO A 90 -16.18 14.12 -1.57
CA PRO A 90 -15.27 15.18 -2.06
C PRO A 90 -13.91 15.14 -1.37
N VAL A 91 -13.89 14.93 -0.05
CA VAL A 91 -12.63 14.85 0.73
C VAL A 91 -11.78 13.65 0.27
N ALA A 92 -12.41 12.51 0.08
CA ALA A 92 -11.73 11.32 -0.44
C ALA A 92 -11.14 11.57 -1.85
N LEU A 93 -11.88 12.24 -2.74
CA LEU A 93 -11.40 12.59 -4.08
C LEU A 93 -10.23 13.58 -4.03
N LEU A 94 -10.27 14.59 -3.18
CA LEU A 94 -9.17 15.55 -2.99
C LEU A 94 -7.91 14.85 -2.49
N LEU A 95 -8.02 13.97 -1.50
CA LEU A 95 -6.89 13.19 -0.98
C LEU A 95 -6.29 12.25 -2.04
N SER A 96 -7.13 11.67 -2.91
CA SER A 96 -6.65 10.80 -3.99
C SER A 96 -5.89 11.53 -5.09
N SER A 97 -6.26 12.75 -5.37
CA SER A 97 -5.62 13.58 -6.39
C SER A 97 -4.33 14.24 -5.90
N THR A 98 -4.13 14.31 -4.60
CA THR A 98 -2.93 14.93 -4.00
C THR A 98 -1.81 13.89 -3.88
N PRO A 99 -0.63 14.12 -4.46
CA PRO A 99 0.53 13.26 -4.23
C PRO A 99 0.84 13.18 -2.74
N VAL A 100 0.86 11.97 -2.18
CA VAL A 100 1.07 11.77 -0.73
C VAL A 100 2.40 12.35 -0.26
N VAL A 101 3.41 12.34 -1.13
CA VAL A 101 4.72 12.95 -0.85
C VAL A 101 4.59 14.43 -0.45
N CYS A 102 3.60 15.16 -0.98
CA CYS A 102 3.33 16.55 -0.62
C CYS A 102 2.65 16.68 0.75
N LEU A 103 1.95 15.63 1.22
CA LEU A 103 1.27 15.64 2.51
C LEU A 103 2.23 15.35 3.67
N ILE A 104 3.32 14.61 3.44
CA ILE A 104 4.28 14.24 4.48
C ILE A 104 4.85 15.47 5.21
N PRO A 105 5.36 16.52 4.51
CA PRO A 105 5.86 17.71 5.20
C PRO A 105 4.79 18.45 5.99
N LEU A 106 3.54 18.46 5.52
CA LEU A 106 2.41 19.08 6.21
C LEU A 106 2.09 18.33 7.51
N ILE A 107 2.01 17.00 7.44
CA ILE A 107 1.76 16.14 8.60
C ILE A 107 2.91 16.27 9.61
N ALA A 108 4.17 16.30 9.14
CA ALA A 108 5.35 16.47 9.97
C ALA A 108 5.37 17.83 10.67
N ARG A 109 4.88 18.88 10.00
CA ARG A 109 4.76 20.21 10.61
C ARG A 109 3.73 20.26 11.74
N MET A 110 2.67 19.45 11.64
CA MET A 110 1.58 19.40 12.64
C MET A 110 1.89 18.46 13.81
N LEU A 111 2.48 17.29 13.53
CA LEU A 111 2.70 16.22 14.51
C LEU A 111 4.14 16.08 15.00
N GLY A 112 5.08 16.83 14.40
CA GLY A 112 6.51 16.70 14.64
C GLY A 112 7.18 15.69 13.71
N TYR A 113 8.51 15.63 13.74
CA TYR A 113 9.31 14.70 12.91
C TYR A 113 9.60 13.40 13.66
N GLU A 114 8.56 12.77 14.19
CA GLU A 114 8.64 11.56 14.98
C GLU A 114 7.81 10.44 14.38
N SER A 115 7.82 9.28 15.04
CA SER A 115 7.04 8.08 14.68
C SER A 115 5.54 8.32 14.48
N ARG A 116 4.98 9.36 15.11
CA ARG A 116 3.58 9.78 14.92
C ARG A 116 3.30 10.23 13.49
N THR A 117 4.25 10.91 12.88
CA THR A 117 4.15 11.36 11.49
C THR A 117 4.17 10.19 10.52
N GLU A 118 5.03 9.20 10.76
CA GLU A 118 5.08 7.97 9.95
C GLU A 118 3.74 7.24 10.01
N LEU A 119 3.22 7.01 11.21
CA LEU A 119 1.94 6.35 11.42
C LEU A 119 0.79 7.10 10.74
N ALA A 120 0.72 8.42 10.92
CA ALA A 120 -0.31 9.26 10.33
C ALA A 120 -0.23 9.29 8.79
N ALA A 121 0.97 9.38 8.23
CA ALA A 121 1.17 9.35 6.78
C ALA A 121 0.67 8.01 6.18
N ILE A 122 1.04 6.88 6.79
CA ILE A 122 0.59 5.55 6.35
C ILE A 122 -0.94 5.43 6.49
N ALA A 123 -1.51 5.91 7.60
CA ALA A 123 -2.95 5.86 7.82
C ALA A 123 -3.73 6.69 6.77
N VAL A 124 -3.26 7.89 6.43
CA VAL A 124 -3.86 8.72 5.39
C VAL A 124 -3.76 8.06 4.01
N MET A 125 -2.60 7.48 3.69
CA MET A 125 -2.40 6.74 2.43
C MET A 125 -3.35 5.56 2.28
N THR A 126 -3.61 4.85 3.37
CA THR A 126 -4.44 3.63 3.38
C THR A 126 -5.93 3.94 3.50
N PHE A 127 -6.29 5.03 4.15
CA PHE A 127 -7.67 5.47 4.33
C PHE A 127 -8.41 5.59 3.00
N PHE A 128 -7.83 6.28 2.03
CA PHE A 128 -8.50 6.58 0.77
C PHE A 128 -8.87 5.32 -0.04
N PRO A 129 -7.93 4.42 -0.38
CA PRO A 129 -8.29 3.20 -1.10
C PRO A 129 -9.29 2.35 -0.32
N SER A 130 -9.16 2.25 1.01
CA SER A 130 -10.10 1.49 1.85
C SER A 130 -11.51 2.06 1.77
N TYR A 131 -11.67 3.37 1.85
CA TYR A 131 -12.95 4.06 1.69
C TYR A 131 -13.57 3.80 0.32
N VAL A 132 -12.80 3.97 -0.76
CA VAL A 132 -13.29 3.81 -2.14
C VAL A 132 -13.71 2.37 -2.42
N TYR A 133 -12.87 1.40 -2.07
CA TYR A 133 -13.18 -0.01 -2.30
C TYR A 133 -14.40 -0.46 -1.49
N CYS A 134 -14.48 -0.04 -0.23
CA CYS A 134 -15.61 -0.37 0.63
C CYS A 134 -16.92 0.26 0.12
N THR A 135 -16.93 1.54 -0.23
CA THR A 135 -18.13 2.21 -0.77
C THR A 135 -18.56 1.61 -2.10
N THR A 136 -17.62 1.26 -2.98
CA THR A 136 -17.91 0.63 -4.26
C THR A 136 -18.51 -0.76 -4.07
N GLY A 137 -17.93 -1.58 -3.16
CA GLY A 137 -18.46 -2.89 -2.81
C GLY A 137 -19.87 -2.83 -2.23
N LEU A 138 -20.12 -1.90 -1.28
CA LEU A 138 -21.43 -1.73 -0.67
C LEU A 138 -22.52 -1.30 -1.68
N ARG A 139 -22.16 -0.49 -2.67
CA ARG A 139 -23.09 -0.07 -3.75
C ARG A 139 -23.46 -1.20 -4.71
N GLN A 140 -22.63 -2.24 -4.82
CA GLN A 140 -22.90 -3.40 -5.69
C GLN A 140 -23.84 -4.43 -5.06
N LEU A 141 -23.96 -4.48 -3.74
CA LEU A 141 -24.85 -5.43 -3.03
C LEU A 141 -26.30 -5.42 -3.51
N PRO A 142 -26.97 -4.27 -3.70
CA PRO A 142 -28.35 -4.26 -4.21
C PRO A 142 -28.50 -4.75 -5.65
N ALA A 143 -27.46 -4.61 -6.47
CA ALA A 143 -27.46 -5.11 -7.84
C ALA A 143 -27.31 -6.65 -7.87
N MET A 144 -26.45 -7.17 -7.00
CA MET A 144 -26.20 -8.61 -6.89
C MET A 144 -27.42 -9.38 -6.35
N SER A 145 -28.12 -8.83 -5.34
CA SER A 145 -29.37 -9.43 -4.84
C SER A 145 -30.47 -9.47 -5.90
N ARG A 146 -30.58 -8.45 -6.74
CA ARG A 146 -31.53 -8.42 -7.86
C ARG A 146 -31.18 -9.45 -8.94
N CYS A 147 -29.91 -9.67 -9.25
CA CYS A 147 -29.49 -10.73 -10.18
C CYS A 147 -29.81 -12.12 -9.66
N ILE A 148 -29.60 -12.39 -8.38
CA ILE A 148 -29.89 -13.69 -7.77
C ILE A 148 -31.39 -13.98 -7.78
N THR A 149 -32.22 -13.00 -7.40
CA THR A 149 -33.69 -13.14 -7.43
C THR A 149 -34.24 -13.30 -8.85
N ALA A 150 -33.70 -12.58 -9.83
CA ALA A 150 -34.09 -12.73 -11.25
C ALA A 150 -33.67 -14.08 -11.81
N GLY A 151 -32.46 -14.57 -11.50
CA GLY A 151 -31.98 -15.89 -11.90
C GLY A 151 -32.80 -17.03 -11.28
N GLY A 152 -33.16 -16.93 -10.01
CA GLY A 152 -34.03 -17.88 -9.31
C GLY A 152 -35.43 -17.98 -9.94
N ASN A 153 -36.04 -16.84 -10.32
CA ASN A 153 -37.34 -16.78 -10.99
C ASN A 153 -37.30 -17.37 -12.40
N LEU A 154 -36.19 -17.23 -13.13
CA LEU A 154 -36.04 -17.85 -14.46
C LEU A 154 -35.87 -19.37 -14.38
N ALA A 155 -35.16 -19.87 -13.37
CA ALA A 155 -35.01 -21.31 -13.13
C ALA A 155 -36.35 -21.95 -12.73
N ALA A 156 -37.15 -21.31 -11.89
CA ALA A 156 -38.46 -21.79 -11.48
C ALA A 156 -39.49 -21.84 -12.65
N ARG A 157 -39.36 -20.91 -13.62
CA ARG A 157 -40.23 -20.91 -14.83
C ARG A 157 -39.88 -22.02 -15.83
N ARG A 158 -38.67 -22.55 -15.85
CA ARG A 158 -38.28 -23.66 -16.75
C ARG A 158 -38.66 -25.02 -16.22
N LEU A 159 -39.09 -25.13 -14.98
CA LEU A 159 -39.50 -26.37 -14.33
C LEU A 159 -41.05 -26.57 -14.31
N ARG A 160 -41.80 -25.69 -14.92
CA ARG A 160 -43.24 -25.80 -15.17
C ARG A 160 -43.51 -25.94 -16.66
#